data_7c5b9947ab3799371e9c9f77aadd1f3c
#
_entry.id   7c5b9947ab3799371e9c9f77aadd1f3c
#
_cell.length_a   1.000
_cell.length_b   1.000
_cell.length_c   1.000
_cell.angle_alpha   90.00
_cell.angle_beta   90.00
_cell.angle_gamma   90.00
#
_symmetry.space_group_name_H-M   'P 1'
#
loop_
_entity.id
_entity.type
_entity.pdbx_description
1 polymer ?
#
loop_
_entity_poly.entity_id
_entity_poly.type
_entity_poly.pdbx_seq_one_letter_code
_entity_poly.pdbx_strand_id
1 'polypeptide(L)'
;MRRVAVYMGTRNYYGMMEIAAKSLLRHTRVDRVWFLIEDDKFPEEICGPQGLPDVIRCKNMSGQTWFTQDGPNYNAHWTYTCLLPVAYPEIFPEEKRVLRLDDDTIVEKDIGELFDMDLEDNYTAMVEEPVRGKFPFRYFNAGVTLMDLEKFRQTGIHRKMIRMVNSMVCTAMDQDAFNVYCQGQIKKIGPEWNMAEHITEHHNDPYIRHYAGCLKPRGERAFREYEQAEWRVKE
;
A
#
# COMPACT_ATOMS: atom_id res chain seq x y z
N MET A 1 -13.33 14.82 1.99
CA MET A 1 -12.15 14.35 2.77
C MET A 1 -10.93 14.45 1.87
N ARG A 2 -9.72 14.66 2.42
CA ARG A 2 -8.51 14.69 1.61
C ARG A 2 -8.19 13.29 1.10
N ARG A 3 -7.91 13.14 -0.20
CA ARG A 3 -7.59 11.88 -0.85
C ARG A 3 -6.06 11.74 -0.94
N VAL A 4 -5.51 10.87 -0.11
CA VAL A 4 -4.06 10.64 0.00
C VAL A 4 -3.75 9.19 -0.34
N ALA A 5 -2.91 8.98 -1.36
CA ALA A 5 -2.39 7.66 -1.72
C ALA A 5 -0.94 7.50 -1.24
N VAL A 6 -0.55 6.27 -0.93
CA VAL A 6 0.80 5.94 -0.47
C VAL A 6 1.31 4.71 -1.20
N TYR A 7 2.46 4.85 -1.84
CA TYR A 7 3.29 3.78 -2.38
C TYR A 7 4.57 3.67 -1.56
N MET A 8 5.21 2.50 -1.57
CA MET A 8 6.43 2.28 -0.80
C MET A 8 7.35 1.29 -1.51
N GLY A 9 8.65 1.50 -1.38
CA GLY A 9 9.62 0.60 -1.97
C GLY A 9 11.06 1.07 -1.80
N THR A 10 11.97 0.20 -2.19
CA THR A 10 13.39 0.54 -2.30
C THR A 10 13.68 1.20 -3.65
N ARG A 11 14.88 1.74 -3.82
CA ARG A 11 15.34 2.37 -5.06
C ARG A 11 15.06 1.54 -6.32
N ASN A 12 15.16 0.22 -6.23
CA ASN A 12 14.93 -0.67 -7.37
C ASN A 12 13.46 -0.68 -7.84
N TYR A 13 12.54 -0.20 -7.02
CA TYR A 13 11.10 -0.15 -7.29
C TYR A 13 10.61 1.23 -7.73
N TYR A 14 11.47 2.26 -7.85
CA TYR A 14 11.04 3.61 -8.25
C TYR A 14 10.27 3.60 -9.57
N GLY A 15 10.78 2.91 -10.60
CA GLY A 15 10.07 2.81 -11.88
C GLY A 15 8.70 2.15 -11.77
N MET A 16 8.52 1.18 -10.86
CA MET A 16 7.24 0.55 -10.60
C MET A 16 6.28 1.53 -9.91
N MET A 17 6.73 2.23 -8.88
CA MET A 17 5.95 3.24 -8.17
C MET A 17 5.49 4.36 -9.12
N GLU A 18 6.36 4.81 -10.04
CA GLU A 18 6.01 5.80 -11.06
C GLU A 18 4.92 5.30 -12.00
N ILE A 19 5.04 4.06 -12.49
CA ILE A 19 4.05 3.42 -13.37
C ILE A 19 2.69 3.33 -12.65
N ALA A 20 2.68 2.81 -11.42
CA ALA A 20 1.48 2.69 -10.62
C ALA A 20 0.84 4.07 -10.34
N ALA A 21 1.64 5.06 -9.95
CA ALA A 21 1.16 6.42 -9.70
C ALA A 21 0.65 7.12 -10.97
N LYS A 22 1.28 6.91 -12.13
CA LYS A 22 0.78 7.41 -13.43
C LYS A 22 -0.61 6.86 -13.72
N SER A 23 -0.84 5.56 -13.46
CA SER A 23 -2.16 4.96 -13.65
C SER A 23 -3.21 5.59 -12.72
N LEU A 24 -2.88 5.77 -11.44
CA LEU A 24 -3.75 6.43 -10.46
C LEU A 24 -4.09 7.87 -10.89
N LEU A 25 -3.08 8.68 -11.18
CA LEU A 25 -3.24 10.11 -11.48
C LEU A 25 -3.97 10.36 -12.80
N ARG A 26 -3.92 9.43 -13.75
CA ARG A 26 -4.69 9.50 -15.00
C ARG A 26 -6.19 9.34 -14.77
N HIS A 27 -6.57 8.48 -13.85
CA HIS A 27 -7.97 8.07 -13.66
C HIS A 27 -8.65 8.77 -12.50
N THR A 28 -7.91 9.15 -11.45
CA THR A 28 -8.48 9.62 -10.20
C THR A 28 -7.86 10.93 -9.75
N ARG A 29 -8.70 11.89 -9.36
CA ARG A 29 -8.26 13.09 -8.66
C ARG A 29 -7.86 12.76 -7.24
N VAL A 30 -6.61 13.07 -6.87
CA VAL A 30 -6.06 12.91 -5.53
C VAL A 30 -5.38 14.21 -5.06
N ASP A 31 -5.36 14.45 -3.76
CA ASP A 31 -4.76 15.66 -3.19
C ASP A 31 -3.27 15.47 -2.90
N ARG A 32 -2.83 14.22 -2.70
CA ARG A 32 -1.45 13.87 -2.41
C ARG A 32 -1.15 12.41 -2.74
N VAL A 33 0.02 12.18 -3.32
CA VAL A 33 0.64 10.86 -3.41
C VAL A 33 1.96 10.90 -2.65
N TRP A 34 2.16 9.96 -1.74
CA TRP A 34 3.42 9.78 -1.04
C TRP A 34 4.17 8.59 -1.60
N PHE A 35 5.45 8.80 -1.89
CA PHE A 35 6.41 7.73 -2.10
C PHE A 35 7.25 7.59 -0.83
N LEU A 36 7.02 6.51 -0.07
CA LEU A 36 7.89 6.13 1.03
C LEU A 36 9.01 5.26 0.47
N ILE A 37 10.22 5.78 0.52
CA ILE A 37 11.36 5.18 -0.16
C ILE A 37 12.49 4.86 0.80
N GLU A 38 13.19 3.78 0.54
CA GLU A 38 14.49 3.49 1.14
C GLU A 38 15.57 3.86 0.13
N ASP A 39 16.28 4.94 0.41
CA ASP A 39 17.40 5.36 -0.43
C ASP A 39 18.49 6.04 0.40
N ASP A 40 19.48 5.26 0.80
CA ASP A 40 20.63 5.71 1.59
C ASP A 40 21.61 6.61 0.82
N LYS A 41 21.44 6.72 -0.51
CA LYS A 41 22.30 7.53 -1.39
C LYS A 41 21.86 8.98 -1.49
N PHE A 42 20.65 9.31 -1.02
CA PHE A 42 20.11 10.65 -1.07
C PHE A 42 19.92 11.23 0.33
N PRO A 43 20.27 12.51 0.53
CA PRO A 43 19.85 13.24 1.74
C PRO A 43 18.32 13.23 1.88
N GLU A 44 17.81 13.39 3.10
CA GLU A 44 16.35 13.43 3.36
C GLU A 44 15.61 14.49 2.53
N GLU A 45 16.29 15.61 2.19
CA GLU A 45 15.73 16.72 1.42
C GLU A 45 15.64 16.44 -0.08
N ILE A 46 16.45 15.49 -0.60
CA ILE A 46 16.51 15.13 -2.01
C ILE A 46 16.46 13.62 -2.12
N CYS A 47 15.27 13.06 -2.01
CA CYS A 47 15.09 11.63 -2.09
C CYS A 47 14.16 11.25 -3.24
N GLY A 48 14.44 10.09 -3.85
CA GLY A 48 13.59 9.49 -4.87
C GLY A 48 13.81 10.01 -6.28
N PRO A 49 12.93 9.60 -7.19
CA PRO A 49 13.00 9.97 -8.60
C PRO A 49 12.81 11.47 -8.80
N GLN A 50 13.43 12.00 -9.86
CA GLN A 50 13.33 13.41 -10.26
C GLN A 50 12.22 13.61 -11.29
N GLY A 51 11.75 14.85 -11.43
CA GLY A 51 10.73 15.20 -12.42
C GLY A 51 9.31 14.74 -12.10
N LEU A 52 9.04 14.46 -10.84
CA LEU A 52 7.71 14.08 -10.38
C LEU A 52 6.75 15.29 -10.35
N PRO A 53 5.44 15.09 -10.63
CA PRO A 53 4.42 16.13 -10.45
C PRO A 53 4.35 16.61 -8.99
N ASP A 54 3.92 17.87 -8.78
CA ASP A 54 3.80 18.50 -7.45
C ASP A 54 2.86 17.77 -6.48
N VAL A 55 1.92 16.99 -7.00
CA VAL A 55 1.05 16.16 -6.18
C VAL A 55 1.78 15.01 -5.50
N ILE A 56 2.95 14.60 -6.02
CA ILE A 56 3.79 13.54 -5.45
C ILE A 56 4.85 14.15 -4.55
N ARG A 57 5.02 13.54 -3.38
CA ARG A 57 6.10 13.84 -2.43
C ARG A 57 6.80 12.56 -2.04
N CYS A 58 8.11 12.64 -1.90
CA CYS A 58 8.94 11.53 -1.42
C CYS A 58 9.29 11.75 0.05
N LYS A 59 9.37 10.65 0.80
CA LYS A 59 9.88 10.63 2.16
C LYS A 59 10.86 9.46 2.29
N ASN A 60 12.12 9.78 2.62
CA ASN A 60 13.15 8.77 2.83
C ASN A 60 12.95 8.08 4.18
N MET A 61 12.82 6.77 4.14
CA MET A 61 12.58 5.92 5.33
C MET A 61 13.84 5.20 5.81
N SER A 62 15.01 5.45 5.21
CA SER A 62 16.27 4.79 5.60
C SER A 62 16.64 5.01 7.07
N GLY A 63 16.26 6.15 7.65
CA GLY A 63 16.47 6.48 9.07
C GLY A 63 15.34 6.06 10.00
N GLN A 64 14.42 5.20 9.57
CA GLN A 64 13.29 4.78 10.40
C GLN A 64 13.73 4.03 11.66
N THR A 65 12.96 4.13 12.73
CA THR A 65 13.24 3.50 14.03
C THR A 65 12.14 2.56 14.53
N TRP A 66 11.10 2.33 13.74
CA TRP A 66 9.99 1.43 14.11
C TRP A 66 10.37 -0.04 14.01
N PHE A 67 11.25 -0.39 13.05
CA PHE A 67 11.64 -1.77 12.79
C PHE A 67 13.11 -1.97 13.09
N THR A 68 13.39 -2.97 13.92
CA THR A 68 14.77 -3.28 14.34
C THR A 68 15.48 -4.07 13.23
N GLN A 69 16.73 -3.70 12.96
CA GLN A 69 17.54 -4.36 11.91
C GLN A 69 17.75 -5.87 12.17
N ASP A 70 17.78 -6.27 13.44
CA ASP A 70 17.89 -7.68 13.85
C ASP A 70 16.53 -8.37 13.94
N GLY A 71 15.43 -7.67 13.63
CA GLY A 71 14.08 -8.22 13.67
C GLY A 71 13.85 -9.28 12.58
N PRO A 72 12.98 -10.27 12.85
CA PRO A 72 12.80 -11.45 11.98
C PRO A 72 12.28 -11.11 10.58
N ASN A 73 11.70 -9.93 10.38
CA ASN A 73 11.12 -9.52 9.11
C ASN A 73 11.88 -8.37 8.41
N TYR A 74 12.95 -7.82 9.03
CA TYR A 74 13.64 -6.64 8.49
C TYR A 74 14.32 -6.93 7.15
N ASN A 75 15.07 -8.05 7.08
CA ASN A 75 15.77 -8.53 5.89
C ASN A 75 15.16 -9.83 5.36
N ALA A 76 13.84 -9.98 5.43
CA ALA A 76 13.13 -11.13 4.90
C ALA A 76 13.14 -11.12 3.35
N HIS A 77 12.38 -12.01 2.72
CA HIS A 77 12.24 -12.04 1.26
C HIS A 77 11.82 -10.68 0.66
N TRP A 78 10.96 -9.97 1.37
CA TRP A 78 10.68 -8.54 1.14
C TRP A 78 11.41 -7.71 2.20
N THR A 79 11.79 -6.48 1.85
CA THR A 79 12.48 -5.58 2.78
C THR A 79 11.52 -5.00 3.82
N TYR A 80 12.07 -4.37 4.89
CA TYR A 80 11.27 -3.71 5.90
C TYR A 80 10.31 -2.64 5.34
N THR A 81 10.51 -2.17 4.10
CA THR A 81 9.59 -1.21 3.47
C THR A 81 8.18 -1.76 3.40
N CYS A 82 8.02 -3.09 3.24
CA CYS A 82 6.72 -3.75 3.30
C CYS A 82 6.10 -3.76 4.71
N LEU A 83 6.84 -3.40 5.76
CA LEU A 83 6.31 -3.24 7.11
C LEU A 83 5.80 -1.82 7.38
N LEU A 84 6.19 -0.82 6.57
CA LEU A 84 5.86 0.58 6.81
C LEU A 84 4.36 0.86 7.03
N PRO A 85 3.41 0.14 6.38
CA PRO A 85 1.99 0.40 6.59
C PRO A 85 1.54 0.29 8.05
N VAL A 86 2.14 -0.58 8.86
CA VAL A 86 1.77 -0.66 10.28
C VAL A 86 2.22 0.57 11.08
N ALA A 87 3.17 1.35 10.56
CA ALA A 87 3.65 2.59 11.17
C ALA A 87 3.02 3.87 10.54
N TYR A 88 2.15 3.76 9.53
CA TYR A 88 1.52 4.93 8.89
C TYR A 88 0.83 5.89 9.87
N PRO A 89 0.19 5.43 10.96
CA PRO A 89 -0.37 6.35 11.95
C PRO A 89 0.64 7.30 12.59
N GLU A 90 1.93 6.93 12.65
CA GLU A 90 3.02 7.76 13.17
C GLU A 90 3.78 8.49 12.04
N ILE A 91 3.87 7.88 10.84
CA ILE A 91 4.49 8.49 9.66
C ILE A 91 3.67 9.70 9.15
N PHE A 92 2.34 9.62 9.26
CA PHE A 92 1.39 10.62 8.77
C PHE A 92 0.49 11.13 9.90
N PRO A 93 1.03 11.87 10.90
CA PRO A 93 0.26 12.32 12.06
C PRO A 93 -0.91 13.24 11.69
N GLU A 94 -0.78 14.01 10.60
CA GLU A 94 -1.78 14.98 10.15
C GLU A 94 -2.87 14.36 9.25
N GLU A 95 -2.64 13.17 8.69
CA GLU A 95 -3.62 12.54 7.82
C GLU A 95 -4.61 11.71 8.64
N LYS A 96 -5.90 11.86 8.33
CA LYS A 96 -6.95 11.04 8.95
C LYS A 96 -7.06 9.69 8.28
N ARG A 97 -6.92 9.67 6.96
CA ARG A 97 -7.01 8.47 6.12
C ARG A 97 -5.96 8.48 5.04
N VAL A 98 -5.54 7.28 4.66
CA VAL A 98 -4.70 7.05 3.47
C VAL A 98 -5.19 5.80 2.73
N LEU A 99 -4.99 5.79 1.43
CA LEU A 99 -5.10 4.60 0.60
C LEU A 99 -3.69 4.08 0.32
N ARG A 100 -3.33 2.95 0.91
CA ARG A 100 -2.13 2.20 0.57
C ARG A 100 -2.36 1.45 -0.73
N LEU A 101 -1.40 1.52 -1.64
CA LEU A 101 -1.36 0.78 -2.89
C LEU A 101 0.01 0.14 -3.05
N ASP A 102 0.06 -1.14 -3.41
CA ASP A 102 1.32 -1.77 -3.79
C ASP A 102 1.81 -1.20 -5.12
N ASP A 103 3.12 -1.20 -5.32
CA ASP A 103 3.77 -0.64 -6.51
C ASP A 103 3.57 -1.49 -7.78
N ASP A 104 3.03 -2.71 -7.64
CA ASP A 104 2.62 -3.58 -8.71
C ASP A 104 1.11 -3.52 -9.01
N THR A 105 0.45 -2.40 -8.68
CA THR A 105 -0.96 -2.13 -9.00
C THR A 105 -1.11 -1.21 -10.20
N ILE A 106 -2.15 -1.44 -11.01
CA ILE A 106 -2.59 -0.55 -12.09
C ILE A 106 -4.04 -0.14 -11.83
N VAL A 107 -4.27 1.15 -11.71
CA VAL A 107 -5.62 1.74 -11.64
C VAL A 107 -6.17 1.84 -13.06
N GLU A 108 -7.28 1.17 -13.33
CA GLU A 108 -7.92 1.10 -14.65
C GLU A 108 -9.12 2.04 -14.79
N LYS A 109 -9.68 2.53 -13.67
CA LYS A 109 -10.85 3.41 -13.59
C LYS A 109 -10.72 4.43 -12.46
N ASP A 110 -11.69 5.34 -12.37
CA ASP A 110 -11.78 6.28 -11.25
C ASP A 110 -12.06 5.52 -9.94
N ILE A 111 -11.17 5.67 -8.98
CA ILE A 111 -11.28 5.05 -7.65
C ILE A 111 -11.63 6.07 -6.55
N GLY A 112 -12.22 7.22 -6.93
CA GLY A 112 -12.64 8.23 -5.98
C GLY A 112 -13.57 7.70 -4.89
N GLU A 113 -14.50 6.79 -5.25
CA GLU A 113 -15.41 6.14 -4.32
C GLU A 113 -14.68 5.34 -3.23
N LEU A 114 -13.55 4.69 -3.57
CA LEU A 114 -12.75 3.97 -2.57
C LEU A 114 -12.15 4.93 -1.54
N PHE A 115 -11.62 6.08 -1.97
CA PHE A 115 -11.11 7.10 -1.04
C PHE A 115 -12.18 7.65 -0.11
N ASP A 116 -13.39 7.85 -0.63
CA ASP A 116 -14.50 8.48 0.09
C ASP A 116 -15.36 7.46 0.85
N MET A 117 -15.04 6.16 0.76
CA MET A 117 -15.79 5.07 1.38
C MET A 117 -15.92 5.27 2.88
N ASP A 118 -17.13 5.12 3.41
CA ASP A 118 -17.34 5.07 4.85
C ASP A 118 -16.80 3.75 5.41
N LEU A 119 -15.83 3.85 6.30
CA LEU A 119 -15.26 2.68 7.00
C LEU A 119 -16.13 2.21 8.17
N GLU A 120 -17.20 2.97 8.51
CA GLU A 120 -18.03 2.67 9.68
C GLU A 120 -17.14 2.54 10.95
N ASP A 121 -17.26 1.42 11.68
CA ASP A 121 -16.40 1.14 12.83
C ASP A 121 -15.24 0.18 12.49
N ASN A 122 -14.72 0.23 11.26
CA ASN A 122 -13.59 -0.59 10.85
C ASN A 122 -12.29 0.22 10.82
N TYR A 123 -11.15 -0.44 11.01
CA TYR A 123 -9.81 0.14 10.86
C TYR A 123 -9.43 0.32 9.41
N THR A 124 -9.86 -0.64 8.57
CA THR A 124 -9.45 -0.72 7.17
C THR A 124 -10.59 -1.24 6.30
N ALA A 125 -10.52 -0.94 4.98
CA ALA A 125 -11.26 -1.68 3.96
C ALA A 125 -10.26 -2.44 3.08
N MET A 126 -10.51 -3.75 2.88
CA MET A 126 -9.62 -4.66 2.17
C MET A 126 -10.42 -5.71 1.40
N VAL A 127 -9.82 -6.30 0.37
CA VAL A 127 -10.38 -7.43 -0.38
C VAL A 127 -10.00 -8.75 0.29
N GLU A 128 -10.96 -9.66 0.43
CA GLU A 128 -10.71 -10.99 1.00
C GLU A 128 -9.80 -11.80 0.08
N GLU A 129 -8.79 -12.41 0.68
CA GLU A 129 -7.89 -13.36 0.03
C GLU A 129 -8.29 -14.78 0.46
N PRO A 130 -8.78 -15.63 -0.46
CA PRO A 130 -9.18 -16.99 -0.14
C PRO A 130 -7.96 -17.86 0.20
N VAL A 131 -7.50 -17.83 1.42
CA VAL A 131 -6.40 -18.68 1.89
C VAL A 131 -6.96 -20.04 2.26
N ARG A 132 -6.84 -21.01 1.37
CA ARG A 132 -7.34 -22.36 1.59
C ARG A 132 -6.73 -22.99 2.86
N GLY A 133 -7.54 -23.08 3.93
CA GLY A 133 -7.27 -23.87 5.13
C GLY A 133 -6.11 -23.40 6.02
N LYS A 134 -5.54 -22.22 5.81
CA LYS A 134 -4.40 -21.72 6.60
C LYS A 134 -4.81 -21.03 7.89
N PHE A 135 -5.96 -20.33 7.92
CA PHE A 135 -6.40 -19.56 9.08
C PHE A 135 -7.84 -19.94 9.48
N PRO A 136 -8.18 -19.92 10.77
CA PRO A 136 -9.53 -20.14 11.24
C PRO A 136 -10.44 -18.91 11.09
N PHE A 137 -9.98 -17.87 10.43
CA PHE A 137 -10.67 -16.60 10.23
C PHE A 137 -10.49 -16.12 8.78
N ARG A 138 -11.31 -15.17 8.36
CA ARG A 138 -11.17 -14.51 7.07
C ARG A 138 -9.82 -13.81 6.99
N TYR A 139 -9.16 -13.95 5.84
CA TYR A 139 -7.89 -13.34 5.58
C TYR A 139 -8.00 -12.37 4.39
N PHE A 140 -7.39 -11.20 4.51
CA PHE A 140 -7.52 -10.10 3.56
C PHE A 140 -6.17 -9.75 2.96
N ASN A 141 -6.19 -9.44 1.66
CA ASN A 141 -5.00 -8.98 0.95
C ASN A 141 -4.74 -7.49 1.24
N ALA A 142 -3.51 -7.15 1.58
CA ALA A 142 -3.13 -5.80 1.97
C ALA A 142 -2.69 -4.91 0.79
N GLY A 143 -2.55 -5.42 -0.43
CA GLY A 143 -2.02 -4.66 -1.58
C GLY A 143 -2.82 -3.42 -1.95
N VAL A 144 -4.12 -3.41 -1.63
CA VAL A 144 -4.98 -2.21 -1.68
C VAL A 144 -5.69 -2.11 -0.34
N THR A 145 -5.37 -1.09 0.44
CA THR A 145 -5.91 -0.93 1.80
C THR A 145 -6.27 0.53 2.07
N LEU A 146 -7.55 0.81 2.24
CA LEU A 146 -7.98 2.10 2.81
C LEU A 146 -7.86 2.02 4.34
N MET A 147 -7.17 2.98 4.96
CA MET A 147 -6.84 2.96 6.39
C MET A 147 -7.40 4.19 7.11
N ASP A 148 -8.05 3.99 8.25
CA ASP A 148 -8.40 5.05 9.21
C ASP A 148 -7.26 5.28 10.20
N LEU A 149 -6.31 6.16 9.85
CA LEU A 149 -5.15 6.45 10.70
C LEU A 149 -5.53 7.12 12.03
N GLU A 150 -6.62 7.88 12.06
CA GLU A 150 -7.12 8.51 13.28
C GLU A 150 -7.56 7.44 14.29
N LYS A 151 -8.35 6.44 13.85
CA LYS A 151 -8.75 5.30 14.68
C LYS A 151 -7.56 4.48 15.15
N PHE A 152 -6.58 4.22 14.27
CA PHE A 152 -5.34 3.54 14.65
C PHE A 152 -4.60 4.29 15.77
N ARG A 153 -4.52 5.62 15.70
CA ARG A 153 -3.89 6.45 16.74
C ARG A 153 -4.66 6.43 18.05
N GLN A 154 -5.98 6.58 17.98
CA GLN A 154 -6.86 6.58 19.17
C GLN A 154 -6.77 5.29 19.98
N THR A 155 -6.73 4.14 19.30
CA THR A 155 -6.67 2.83 19.94
C THR A 155 -5.25 2.36 20.26
N GLY A 156 -4.26 2.92 19.58
CA GLY A 156 -2.86 2.49 19.70
C GLY A 156 -2.58 1.07 19.20
N ILE A 157 -3.49 0.46 18.43
CA ILE A 157 -3.37 -0.92 17.96
C ILE A 157 -2.16 -1.11 17.03
N HIS A 158 -1.81 -0.11 16.22
CA HIS A 158 -0.63 -0.10 15.36
C HIS A 158 0.67 -0.37 16.13
N ARG A 159 0.78 0.08 17.39
CA ARG A 159 1.95 -0.19 18.23
C ARG A 159 2.08 -1.67 18.61
N LYS A 160 0.92 -2.37 18.71
CA LYS A 160 0.93 -3.83 18.90
C LYS A 160 1.37 -4.53 17.63
N MET A 161 0.93 -4.04 16.46
CA MET A 161 1.35 -4.55 15.15
C MET A 161 2.86 -4.37 14.96
N ILE A 162 3.42 -3.17 15.28
CA ILE A 162 4.86 -2.90 15.23
C ILE A 162 5.63 -3.89 16.13
N ARG A 163 5.16 -4.15 17.36
CA ARG A 163 5.78 -5.14 18.24
C ARG A 163 5.74 -6.55 17.67
N MET A 164 4.61 -6.95 17.08
CA MET A 164 4.47 -8.27 16.45
C MET A 164 5.51 -8.46 15.34
N VAL A 165 5.57 -7.53 14.38
CA VAL A 165 6.49 -7.67 13.24
C VAL A 165 7.97 -7.57 13.61
N ASN A 166 8.29 -7.00 14.79
CA ASN A 166 9.66 -6.99 15.35
C ASN A 166 10.02 -8.28 16.12
N SER A 167 9.04 -9.08 16.52
CA SER A 167 9.28 -10.21 17.42
C SER A 167 8.84 -11.57 16.87
N MET A 168 8.00 -11.59 15.84
CA MET A 168 7.45 -12.82 15.25
C MET A 168 7.70 -12.84 13.74
N VAL A 169 7.97 -14.03 13.20
CA VAL A 169 8.05 -14.22 11.75
C VAL A 169 6.66 -14.03 11.13
N CYS A 170 6.55 -13.11 10.19
CA CYS A 170 5.35 -12.83 9.40
C CYS A 170 5.60 -13.30 7.96
N THR A 171 4.81 -14.26 7.48
CA THR A 171 4.99 -14.83 6.15
C THR A 171 4.53 -13.88 5.04
N ALA A 172 3.56 -13.03 5.34
CA ALA A 172 3.04 -12.00 4.47
C ALA A 172 3.25 -10.58 5.05
N MET A 173 4.34 -10.37 5.80
CA MET A 173 4.80 -9.09 6.32
C MET A 173 3.71 -8.33 7.11
N ASP A 174 3.39 -7.09 6.71
CA ASP A 174 2.36 -6.25 7.31
C ASP A 174 0.95 -6.84 7.17
N GLN A 175 0.68 -7.59 6.10
CA GLN A 175 -0.61 -8.23 5.86
C GLN A 175 -1.00 -9.16 7.02
N ASP A 176 -0.05 -9.94 7.57
CA ASP A 176 -0.31 -10.80 8.73
C ASP A 176 -0.70 -9.96 9.96
N ALA A 177 -0.01 -8.83 10.18
CA ALA A 177 -0.31 -7.96 11.32
C ALA A 177 -1.70 -7.32 11.21
N PHE A 178 -2.11 -6.86 10.02
CA PHE A 178 -3.48 -6.37 9.79
C PHE A 178 -4.52 -7.45 10.06
N ASN A 179 -4.32 -8.64 9.52
CA ASN A 179 -5.28 -9.75 9.67
C ASN A 179 -5.39 -10.25 11.11
N VAL A 180 -4.33 -10.19 11.91
CA VAL A 180 -4.35 -10.57 13.33
C VAL A 180 -5.01 -9.49 14.19
N TYR A 181 -4.61 -8.22 14.03
CA TYR A 181 -5.02 -7.17 14.96
C TYR A 181 -6.30 -6.44 14.57
N CYS A 182 -6.62 -6.39 13.27
CA CYS A 182 -7.86 -5.76 12.80
C CYS A 182 -8.98 -6.79 12.56
N GLN A 183 -8.80 -8.05 12.96
CA GLN A 183 -9.81 -9.10 12.81
C GLN A 183 -11.18 -8.65 13.34
N GLY A 184 -12.24 -8.85 12.56
CA GLY A 184 -13.61 -8.42 12.90
C GLY A 184 -13.87 -6.92 12.72
N GLN A 185 -12.82 -6.14 12.39
CA GLN A 185 -12.89 -4.70 12.10
C GLN A 185 -12.16 -4.36 10.79
N ILE A 186 -12.25 -5.24 9.80
CA ILE A 186 -11.89 -5.03 8.42
C ILE A 186 -13.16 -4.99 7.59
N LYS A 187 -13.44 -3.87 6.94
CA LYS A 187 -14.55 -3.77 5.99
C LYS A 187 -14.19 -4.54 4.74
N LYS A 188 -14.95 -5.63 4.46
CA LYS A 188 -14.78 -6.37 3.21
C LYS A 188 -15.28 -5.51 2.05
N ILE A 189 -14.45 -5.33 1.04
CA ILE A 189 -14.80 -4.72 -0.26
C ILE A 189 -14.72 -5.78 -1.37
N GLY A 190 -15.35 -5.48 -2.51
CA GLY A 190 -15.41 -6.41 -3.64
C GLY A 190 -14.05 -6.60 -4.33
N PRO A 191 -13.89 -7.73 -5.07
CA PRO A 191 -12.62 -8.06 -5.74
C PRO A 191 -12.23 -7.05 -6.82
N GLU A 192 -13.16 -6.27 -7.34
CA GLU A 192 -12.90 -5.21 -8.31
C GLU A 192 -11.94 -4.13 -7.82
N TRP A 193 -11.80 -3.97 -6.50
CA TRP A 193 -10.92 -2.98 -5.89
C TRP A 193 -9.48 -3.46 -5.67
N ASN A 194 -9.24 -4.77 -5.80
CA ASN A 194 -7.90 -5.37 -5.69
C ASN A 194 -7.90 -6.71 -6.39
N MET A 195 -8.06 -6.70 -7.72
CA MET A 195 -8.09 -7.92 -8.50
C MET A 195 -6.67 -8.44 -8.69
N ALA A 196 -6.25 -9.33 -7.79
CA ALA A 196 -4.98 -10.04 -7.83
C ALA A 196 -5.24 -11.47 -8.34
N GLU A 197 -4.82 -11.76 -9.56
CA GLU A 197 -5.01 -13.07 -10.19
C GLU A 197 -4.41 -14.17 -9.31
N HIS A 198 -5.17 -15.25 -9.06
CA HIS A 198 -4.83 -16.37 -8.17
C HIS A 198 -4.83 -16.09 -6.66
N ILE A 199 -5.02 -14.85 -6.22
CA ILE A 199 -4.99 -14.44 -4.81
C ILE A 199 -6.37 -14.01 -4.33
N THR A 200 -7.02 -13.11 -5.07
CA THR A 200 -8.39 -12.66 -4.79
C THR A 200 -9.38 -13.31 -5.75
N GLU A 201 -10.67 -13.11 -5.51
CA GLU A 201 -11.71 -13.53 -6.43
C GLU A 201 -11.53 -12.82 -7.78
N HIS A 202 -11.71 -13.55 -8.88
CA HIS A 202 -11.54 -12.99 -10.24
C HIS A 202 -12.66 -12.00 -10.56
N HIS A 203 -12.29 -10.88 -11.15
CA HIS A 203 -13.21 -9.86 -11.67
C HIS A 203 -12.78 -9.40 -13.07
N ASN A 204 -13.69 -9.50 -14.05
CA ASN A 204 -13.36 -9.23 -15.46
C ASN A 204 -13.12 -7.76 -15.78
N ASP A 205 -13.66 -6.84 -14.97
CA ASP A 205 -13.65 -5.40 -15.22
C ASP A 205 -13.27 -4.62 -13.94
N PRO A 206 -12.04 -4.83 -13.42
CA PRO A 206 -11.61 -4.27 -12.15
C PRO A 206 -11.43 -2.74 -12.20
N TYR A 207 -11.49 -2.11 -11.04
CA TYR A 207 -11.01 -0.75 -10.82
C TYR A 207 -9.49 -0.72 -10.63
N ILE A 208 -8.97 -1.72 -9.90
CA ILE A 208 -7.55 -1.87 -9.64
C ILE A 208 -7.13 -3.30 -9.95
N ARG A 209 -6.19 -3.46 -10.86
CA ARG A 209 -5.50 -4.71 -11.14
C ARG A 209 -4.21 -4.76 -10.34
N HIS A 210 -4.01 -5.85 -9.62
CA HIS A 210 -2.85 -6.06 -8.77
C HIS A 210 -2.06 -7.27 -9.26
N TYR A 211 -0.84 -7.08 -9.65
CA TYR A 211 0.05 -8.11 -10.20
C TYR A 211 0.87 -8.80 -9.10
N ALA A 212 0.20 -9.16 -8.01
CA ALA A 212 0.83 -9.74 -6.82
C ALA A 212 1.55 -11.07 -7.09
N GLY A 213 2.67 -11.29 -6.44
CA GLY A 213 3.41 -12.54 -6.45
C GLY A 213 4.50 -12.66 -7.51
N CYS A 214 4.70 -13.88 -8.05
CA CYS A 214 5.83 -14.19 -8.95
C CYS A 214 5.69 -13.62 -10.37
N LEU A 215 4.53 -13.17 -10.76
CA LEU A 215 4.27 -12.57 -12.07
C LEU A 215 4.69 -11.10 -12.04
N LYS A 216 5.98 -10.84 -12.25
CA LYS A 216 6.47 -9.46 -12.33
C LYS A 216 5.86 -8.75 -13.53
N PRO A 217 5.19 -7.62 -13.31
CA PRO A 217 4.34 -6.98 -14.30
C PRO A 217 5.08 -6.31 -15.48
N ARG A 218 6.42 -6.24 -15.46
CA ARG A 218 7.22 -5.59 -16.50
C ARG A 218 7.00 -6.11 -17.93
N GLY A 219 6.46 -7.33 -18.08
CA GLY A 219 6.05 -7.90 -19.36
C GLY A 219 4.61 -7.58 -19.77
N GLU A 220 3.80 -7.09 -18.86
CA GLU A 220 2.39 -6.84 -19.08
C GLU A 220 2.14 -5.57 -19.91
N ARG A 221 1.12 -5.64 -20.79
CA ARG A 221 0.78 -4.52 -21.68
C ARG A 221 0.48 -3.22 -20.90
N ALA A 222 -0.27 -3.32 -19.81
CA ALA A 222 -0.65 -2.18 -19.00
C ALA A 222 0.56 -1.48 -18.38
N PHE A 223 1.55 -2.23 -17.90
CA PHE A 223 2.79 -1.64 -17.36
C PHE A 223 3.59 -0.93 -18.43
N ARG A 224 3.75 -1.54 -19.62
CA ARG A 224 4.48 -0.89 -20.74
C ARG A 224 3.80 0.38 -21.21
N GLU A 225 2.46 0.42 -21.20
CA GLU A 225 1.71 1.61 -21.56
C GLU A 225 2.03 2.77 -20.62
N TYR A 226 2.02 2.55 -19.30
CA TYR A 226 2.31 3.60 -18.31
C TYR A 226 3.79 3.90 -18.16
N GLU A 227 4.69 2.95 -18.41
CA GLU A 227 6.14 3.19 -18.45
C GLU A 227 6.49 4.25 -19.49
N GLN A 228 5.87 4.18 -20.67
CA GLN A 228 6.09 5.12 -21.78
C GLN A 228 5.21 6.38 -21.69
N ALA A 229 4.22 6.39 -20.82
CA ALA A 229 3.29 7.52 -20.69
C ALA A 229 3.96 8.71 -20.00
N GLU A 230 3.61 9.92 -20.46
CA GLU A 230 3.86 11.14 -19.70
C GLU A 230 2.97 11.23 -18.45
N TRP A 231 3.42 12.03 -17.48
CA TRP A 231 2.60 12.35 -16.32
C TRP A 231 1.34 13.11 -16.73
N ARG A 232 0.19 12.63 -16.28
CA ARG A 232 -1.11 13.31 -16.41
C ARG A 232 -1.79 13.28 -15.07
N VAL A 233 -2.13 14.44 -14.55
CA VAL A 233 -2.85 14.60 -13.29
C VAL A 233 -4.28 14.97 -13.60
N LYS A 234 -5.23 14.17 -13.15
CA LYS A 234 -6.67 14.43 -13.31
C LYS A 234 -7.07 15.62 -12.43
N GLU A 235 -7.70 16.63 -13.04
CA GLU A 235 -8.22 17.83 -12.37
C GLU A 235 -9.51 17.58 -11.58
#